data_b5963af81598e96d7dff8f75359be56a
#
_entry.id   b5963af81598e96d7dff8f75359be56a
#
_cell.length_a   1.000
_cell.length_b   1.000
_cell.length_c   1.000
_cell.angle_alpha   90.00
_cell.angle_beta   90.00
_cell.angle_gamma   90.00
#
_symmetry.space_group_name_H-M   'P 1'
#
loop_
_entity.id
_entity.type
_entity.pdbx_description
1 polymer ?
#
loop_
_entity_poly.entity_id
_entity_poly.type
_entity_poly.pdbx_seq_one_letter_code
_entity_poly.pdbx_strand_id
1 'polypeptide(L)'
;MQTQAVIEHIVRWLHDYAGQARVKGFIVGISGGIDSAVVSALAARTGLDVLLLEMPIRQQAEQIDRAQQHIADLQSRFANVRSLRVDLTPAFNCFADTVDVNESEYPAKQLALANSRARLRMLTLYYYGQINGLLVTGTGNKIEDFGVGFFTKYGDGGVDISPIADLTKTQVYCLAESLDIIEAIRKAVPTDGLWDTERTDEQQMGASYPELEWAMDIPADKQPEDFEGRQREVLAIYRRLNRAAQHKIQPIPVCNVPKEWLA
;
A
#
# COMPACT_ATOMS: atom_id res chain seq x y z
N MET A 1 16.84 -12.34 -8.75
CA MET A 1 16.96 -11.65 -7.45
C MET A 1 17.50 -12.63 -6.40
N GLN A 2 18.30 -12.17 -5.44
CA GLN A 2 18.75 -12.98 -4.29
C GLN A 2 17.68 -12.92 -3.17
N THR A 3 16.58 -13.63 -3.37
CA THR A 3 15.34 -13.49 -2.61
C THR A 3 15.54 -13.67 -1.10
N GLN A 4 16.27 -14.70 -0.68
CA GLN A 4 16.53 -14.97 0.73
C GLN A 4 17.34 -13.83 1.39
N ALA A 5 18.34 -13.30 0.70
CA ALA A 5 19.15 -12.18 1.22
C ALA A 5 18.31 -10.90 1.35
N VAL A 6 17.37 -10.65 0.42
CA VAL A 6 16.44 -9.52 0.50
C VAL A 6 15.50 -9.67 1.70
N ILE A 7 14.93 -10.87 1.92
CA ILE A 7 14.07 -11.16 3.07
C ILE A 7 14.84 -10.90 4.38
N GLU A 8 16.03 -11.46 4.53
CA GLU A 8 16.86 -11.29 5.74
C GLU A 8 17.25 -9.83 5.97
N HIS A 9 17.54 -9.10 4.91
CA HIS A 9 17.85 -7.67 4.99
C HIS A 9 16.66 -6.86 5.49
N ILE A 10 15.45 -7.07 4.93
CA ILE A 10 14.25 -6.35 5.34
C ILE A 10 13.85 -6.70 6.78
N VAL A 11 13.91 -7.99 7.15
CA VAL A 11 13.61 -8.43 8.53
C VAL A 11 14.54 -7.79 9.54
N ARG A 12 15.85 -7.75 9.24
CA ARG A 12 16.85 -7.08 10.10
C ARG A 12 16.58 -5.58 10.17
N TRP A 13 16.33 -4.93 9.05
CA TRP A 13 16.04 -3.50 9.00
C TRP A 13 14.80 -3.15 9.84
N LEU A 14 13.72 -3.94 9.73
CA LEU A 14 12.51 -3.78 10.55
C LEU A 14 12.85 -3.88 12.05
N HIS A 15 13.56 -4.94 12.44
CA HIS A 15 13.94 -5.18 13.82
C HIS A 15 14.78 -4.03 14.39
N ASP A 16 15.80 -3.57 13.67
CA ASP A 16 16.69 -2.50 14.09
C ASP A 16 15.96 -1.16 14.17
N TYR A 17 15.05 -0.88 13.20
CA TYR A 17 14.26 0.35 13.21
C TYR A 17 13.30 0.40 14.40
N ALA A 18 12.61 -0.70 14.72
CA ALA A 18 11.77 -0.77 15.92
C ALA A 18 12.55 -0.52 17.21
N GLY A 19 13.77 -1.06 17.32
CA GLY A 19 14.67 -0.79 18.43
C GLY A 19 15.08 0.68 18.54
N GLN A 20 15.42 1.32 17.42
CA GLN A 20 15.75 2.76 17.37
C GLN A 20 14.54 3.63 17.75
N ALA A 21 13.36 3.29 17.27
CA ALA A 21 12.11 3.98 17.57
C ALA A 21 11.57 3.68 18.98
N ARG A 22 12.15 2.71 19.69
CA ARG A 22 11.74 2.27 21.03
C ARG A 22 10.29 1.82 21.10
N VAL A 23 9.83 1.11 20.07
CA VAL A 23 8.49 0.54 19.99
C VAL A 23 8.52 -0.98 20.17
N LYS A 24 7.35 -1.58 20.41
CA LYS A 24 7.23 -3.03 20.67
C LYS A 24 7.23 -3.88 19.39
N GLY A 25 6.90 -3.27 18.23
CA GLY A 25 6.76 -3.98 16.97
C GLY A 25 5.88 -3.23 15.97
N PHE A 26 5.01 -3.94 15.27
CA PHE A 26 4.37 -3.48 14.05
C PHE A 26 2.86 -3.70 14.03
N ILE A 27 2.12 -2.78 13.40
CA ILE A 27 0.73 -3.00 13.02
C ILE A 27 0.63 -2.96 11.50
N VAL A 28 -0.05 -3.96 10.91
CA VAL A 28 -0.20 -4.12 9.46
C VAL A 28 -1.69 -4.27 9.12
N GLY A 29 -2.18 -3.48 8.20
CA GLY A 29 -3.51 -3.65 7.61
C GLY A 29 -3.52 -4.82 6.63
N ILE A 30 -4.42 -5.78 6.80
CA ILE A 30 -4.53 -6.96 5.95
C ILE A 30 -5.70 -6.78 4.98
N SER A 31 -5.39 -6.63 3.69
CA SER A 31 -6.36 -6.44 2.61
C SER A 31 -6.80 -7.74 1.92
N GLY A 32 -6.07 -8.84 2.13
CA GLY A 32 -6.17 -10.06 1.32
C GLY A 32 -5.42 -9.98 -0.01
N GLY A 33 -4.62 -8.92 -0.23
CA GLY A 33 -3.71 -8.75 -1.35
C GLY A 33 -2.26 -9.15 -1.01
N ILE A 34 -1.45 -9.34 -2.05
CA ILE A 34 -0.10 -9.92 -1.94
C ILE A 34 0.87 -9.01 -1.15
N ASP A 35 0.80 -7.69 -1.31
CA ASP A 35 1.71 -6.76 -0.64
C ASP A 35 1.52 -6.80 0.87
N SER A 36 0.26 -6.72 1.35
CA SER A 36 -0.04 -6.83 2.79
C SER A 36 0.35 -8.19 3.37
N ALA A 37 0.24 -9.25 2.58
CA ALA A 37 0.64 -10.60 2.99
C ALA A 37 2.16 -10.72 3.12
N VAL A 38 2.93 -10.18 2.18
CA VAL A 38 4.39 -10.17 2.23
C VAL A 38 4.89 -9.33 3.40
N VAL A 39 4.36 -8.12 3.58
CA VAL A 39 4.76 -7.22 4.68
C VAL A 39 4.47 -7.84 6.04
N SER A 40 3.29 -8.42 6.23
CA SER A 40 2.94 -9.06 7.50
C SER A 40 3.81 -10.29 7.82
N ALA A 41 4.17 -11.08 6.81
CA ALA A 41 5.08 -12.21 6.97
C ALA A 41 6.52 -11.76 7.30
N LEU A 42 7.00 -10.68 6.68
CA LEU A 42 8.30 -10.06 7.01
C LEU A 42 8.31 -9.53 8.45
N ALA A 43 7.25 -8.81 8.85
CA ALA A 43 7.09 -8.31 10.21
C ALA A 43 7.05 -9.46 11.24
N ALA A 44 6.31 -10.55 10.97
CA ALA A 44 6.24 -11.72 11.85
C ALA A 44 7.61 -12.37 12.09
N ARG A 45 8.47 -12.41 11.06
CA ARG A 45 9.83 -12.97 11.15
C ARG A 45 10.80 -12.16 11.99
N THR A 46 10.46 -10.93 12.38
CA THR A 46 11.30 -10.15 13.30
C THR A 46 11.30 -10.69 14.74
N GLY A 47 10.28 -11.48 15.11
CA GLY A 47 10.07 -11.93 16.48
C GLY A 47 9.47 -10.87 17.41
N LEU A 48 9.30 -9.61 16.96
CA LEU A 48 8.65 -8.53 17.69
C LEU A 48 7.13 -8.64 17.62
N ASP A 49 6.40 -7.91 18.47
CA ASP A 49 4.94 -7.89 18.48
C ASP A 49 4.37 -7.49 17.11
N VAL A 50 3.45 -8.28 16.56
CA VAL A 50 2.75 -7.95 15.31
C VAL A 50 1.25 -8.00 15.54
N LEU A 51 0.57 -6.89 15.23
CA LEU A 51 -0.88 -6.81 15.18
C LEU A 51 -1.36 -6.73 13.73
N LEU A 52 -2.07 -7.76 13.29
CA LEU A 52 -2.72 -7.80 11.98
C LEU A 52 -4.13 -7.23 12.11
N LEU A 53 -4.44 -6.18 11.35
CA LEU A 53 -5.73 -5.50 11.42
C LEU A 53 -6.54 -5.71 10.15
N GLU A 54 -7.64 -6.45 10.25
CA GLU A 54 -8.64 -6.62 9.19
C GLU A 54 -9.70 -5.51 9.34
N MET A 55 -9.85 -4.66 8.30
CA MET A 55 -10.71 -3.47 8.34
C MET A 55 -11.66 -3.43 7.14
N PRO A 56 -12.68 -4.30 7.07
CA PRO A 56 -13.62 -4.30 5.96
C PRO A 56 -14.43 -3.00 5.90
N ILE A 57 -14.64 -2.49 4.67
CA ILE A 57 -15.57 -1.41 4.34
C ILE A 57 -16.29 -1.84 3.07
N ARG A 58 -17.48 -2.44 3.19
CA ARG A 58 -18.24 -3.01 2.07
C ARG A 58 -17.40 -3.95 1.19
N GLN A 59 -16.49 -4.69 1.84
CA GLN A 59 -15.51 -5.55 1.16
C GLN A 59 -16.19 -6.79 0.59
N GLN A 60 -15.68 -7.32 -0.53
CA GLN A 60 -16.15 -8.57 -1.11
C GLN A 60 -15.76 -9.77 -0.23
N ALA A 61 -16.61 -10.80 -0.20
CA ALA A 61 -16.42 -11.97 0.66
C ALA A 61 -15.09 -12.69 0.35
N GLU A 62 -14.70 -12.81 -0.91
CA GLU A 62 -13.47 -13.48 -1.34
C GLU A 62 -12.21 -12.78 -0.85
N GLN A 63 -12.22 -11.44 -0.76
CA GLN A 63 -11.10 -10.68 -0.20
C GLN A 63 -11.01 -10.88 1.32
N ILE A 64 -12.16 -10.87 2.00
CA ILE A 64 -12.26 -11.16 3.44
C ILE A 64 -11.73 -12.56 3.74
N ASP A 65 -12.18 -13.57 2.99
CA ASP A 65 -11.77 -14.96 3.16
C ASP A 65 -10.25 -15.15 2.98
N ARG A 66 -9.66 -14.53 1.95
CA ARG A 66 -8.21 -14.56 1.74
C ARG A 66 -7.46 -13.90 2.89
N ALA A 67 -7.93 -12.75 3.37
CA ALA A 67 -7.34 -12.05 4.51
C ALA A 67 -7.35 -12.94 5.77
N GLN A 68 -8.48 -13.57 6.07
CA GLN A 68 -8.65 -14.44 7.24
C GLN A 68 -7.80 -15.72 7.15
N GLN A 69 -7.75 -16.37 5.98
CA GLN A 69 -6.88 -17.52 5.76
C GLN A 69 -5.41 -17.17 5.98
N HIS A 70 -4.96 -16.02 5.48
CA HIS A 70 -3.58 -15.56 5.68
C HIS A 70 -3.28 -15.23 7.14
N ILE A 71 -4.20 -14.56 7.83
CA ILE A 71 -4.07 -14.28 9.27
C ILE A 71 -3.93 -15.59 10.05
N ALA A 72 -4.80 -16.56 9.79
CA ALA A 72 -4.76 -17.88 10.45
C ALA A 72 -3.45 -18.62 10.18
N ASP A 73 -2.95 -18.60 8.93
CA ASP A 73 -1.66 -19.18 8.56
C ASP A 73 -0.52 -18.55 9.37
N LEU A 74 -0.41 -17.21 9.39
CA LEU A 74 0.65 -16.54 10.13
C LEU A 74 0.57 -16.81 11.64
N GLN A 75 -0.62 -16.81 12.23
CA GLN A 75 -0.80 -17.11 13.66
C GLN A 75 -0.44 -18.57 14.01
N SER A 76 -0.60 -19.50 13.08
CA SER A 76 -0.17 -20.90 13.27
C SER A 76 1.34 -21.06 13.26
N ARG A 77 2.05 -20.18 12.53
CA ARG A 77 3.51 -20.23 12.31
C ARG A 77 4.30 -19.35 13.28
N PHE A 78 3.69 -18.29 13.80
CA PHE A 78 4.38 -17.23 14.56
C PHE A 78 3.63 -16.86 15.84
N ALA A 79 4.18 -17.17 16.99
CA ALA A 79 3.58 -16.91 18.30
C ALA A 79 3.49 -15.40 18.66
N ASN A 80 4.28 -14.56 17.98
CA ASN A 80 4.29 -13.08 18.16
C ASN A 80 3.22 -12.36 17.33
N VAL A 81 2.39 -13.10 16.57
CA VAL A 81 1.34 -12.55 15.71
C VAL A 81 -0.02 -12.65 16.39
N ARG A 82 -0.69 -11.53 16.55
CA ARG A 82 -2.09 -11.46 16.97
C ARG A 82 -2.90 -10.68 15.94
N SER A 83 -4.21 -10.83 15.93
CA SER A 83 -5.09 -10.15 14.98
C SER A 83 -6.29 -9.50 15.67
N LEU A 84 -6.85 -8.50 14.98
CA LEU A 84 -8.09 -7.85 15.34
C LEU A 84 -8.88 -7.55 14.06
N ARG A 85 -10.19 -7.76 14.09
CA ARG A 85 -11.12 -7.34 13.05
C ARG A 85 -11.93 -6.14 13.51
N VAL A 86 -11.96 -5.08 12.71
CA VAL A 86 -12.72 -3.87 12.94
C VAL A 86 -13.54 -3.56 11.67
N ASP A 87 -14.83 -3.84 11.70
CA ASP A 87 -15.72 -3.47 10.59
C ASP A 87 -15.94 -1.94 10.60
N LEU A 88 -15.38 -1.26 9.61
CA LEU A 88 -15.47 0.18 9.44
C LEU A 88 -16.66 0.60 8.57
N THR A 89 -17.48 -0.34 8.08
CA THR A 89 -18.64 -0.06 7.23
C THR A 89 -19.62 0.94 7.88
N PRO A 90 -19.99 0.81 9.18
CA PRO A 90 -20.90 1.77 9.83
C PRO A 90 -20.31 3.18 9.87
N ALA A 91 -19.04 3.31 10.23
CA ALA A 91 -18.36 4.62 10.29
C ALA A 91 -18.24 5.27 8.91
N PHE A 92 -17.90 4.46 7.89
CA PHE A 92 -17.84 4.94 6.51
C PHE A 92 -19.21 5.39 5.99
N ASN A 93 -20.30 4.64 6.28
CA ASN A 93 -21.65 5.00 5.86
C ASN A 93 -22.07 6.33 6.50
N CYS A 94 -21.86 6.50 7.80
CA CYS A 94 -22.14 7.75 8.51
C CYS A 94 -21.39 8.93 7.89
N PHE A 95 -20.10 8.75 7.58
CA PHE A 95 -19.31 9.78 6.89
C PHE A 95 -19.87 10.09 5.50
N ALA A 96 -20.14 9.06 4.69
CA ALA A 96 -20.65 9.22 3.33
C ALA A 96 -21.99 9.97 3.29
N ASP A 97 -22.91 9.63 4.21
CA ASP A 97 -24.21 10.30 4.34
C ASP A 97 -24.06 11.76 4.78
N THR A 98 -23.08 12.05 5.66
CA THR A 98 -22.81 13.41 6.14
C THR A 98 -22.26 14.34 5.04
N VAL A 99 -21.42 13.81 4.15
CA VAL A 99 -20.78 14.58 3.07
C VAL A 99 -21.49 14.41 1.73
N ASP A 100 -22.71 13.89 1.73
CA ASP A 100 -23.44 13.59 0.49
C ASP A 100 -23.66 14.84 -0.36
N VAL A 101 -23.31 14.74 -1.64
CA VAL A 101 -23.45 15.78 -2.64
C VAL A 101 -23.98 15.19 -3.95
N ASN A 102 -24.56 16.03 -4.79
CA ASN A 102 -25.07 15.58 -6.08
C ASN A 102 -23.89 15.17 -7.01
N GLU A 103 -23.88 13.92 -7.47
CA GLU A 103 -22.80 13.37 -8.30
C GLU A 103 -22.70 14.09 -9.67
N SER A 104 -23.80 14.60 -10.20
CA SER A 104 -23.77 15.38 -11.46
C SER A 104 -23.01 16.71 -11.33
N GLU A 105 -22.96 17.28 -10.13
CA GLU A 105 -22.19 18.51 -9.83
C GLU A 105 -20.75 18.20 -9.46
N TYR A 106 -20.49 17.00 -8.92
CA TYR A 106 -19.19 16.58 -8.42
C TYR A 106 -18.78 15.21 -9.01
N PRO A 107 -18.32 15.15 -10.28
CA PRO A 107 -17.95 13.89 -10.94
C PRO A 107 -16.86 13.08 -10.22
N ALA A 108 -16.04 13.75 -9.40
CA ALA A 108 -14.99 13.09 -8.59
C ALA A 108 -15.51 12.48 -7.27
N LYS A 109 -16.82 12.53 -6.97
CA LYS A 109 -17.40 12.01 -5.71
C LYS A 109 -16.97 10.58 -5.41
N GLN A 110 -17.06 9.69 -6.40
CA GLN A 110 -16.69 8.27 -6.20
C GLN A 110 -15.22 8.10 -5.83
N LEU A 111 -14.32 8.81 -6.48
CA LEU A 111 -12.89 8.80 -6.15
C LEU A 111 -12.63 9.40 -4.75
N ALA A 112 -13.34 10.47 -4.40
CA ALA A 112 -13.23 11.08 -3.06
C ALA A 112 -13.67 10.11 -1.97
N LEU A 113 -14.77 9.36 -2.17
CA LEU A 113 -15.22 8.32 -1.25
C LEU A 113 -14.26 7.14 -1.18
N ALA A 114 -13.69 6.68 -2.30
CA ALA A 114 -12.65 5.65 -2.33
C ALA A 114 -11.43 6.07 -1.48
N ASN A 115 -10.93 7.29 -1.70
CA ASN A 115 -9.85 7.85 -0.88
C ASN A 115 -10.23 8.01 0.60
N SER A 116 -11.49 8.26 0.91
CA SER A 116 -11.96 8.36 2.30
C SER A 116 -11.95 7.00 3.00
N ARG A 117 -12.24 5.90 2.28
CA ARG A 117 -12.08 4.53 2.81
C ARG A 117 -10.61 4.26 3.21
N ALA A 118 -9.65 4.61 2.35
CA ALA A 118 -8.22 4.45 2.65
C ALA A 118 -7.81 5.27 3.88
N ARG A 119 -8.27 6.53 4.00
CA ARG A 119 -7.97 7.40 5.15
C ARG A 119 -8.61 6.91 6.46
N LEU A 120 -9.80 6.35 6.40
CA LEU A 120 -10.46 5.77 7.58
C LEU A 120 -9.68 4.54 8.09
N ARG A 121 -9.15 3.71 7.20
CA ARG A 121 -8.25 2.61 7.56
C ARG A 121 -6.94 3.11 8.18
N MET A 122 -6.32 4.12 7.60
CA MET A 122 -5.10 4.74 8.14
C MET A 122 -5.34 5.27 9.56
N LEU A 123 -6.41 6.05 9.77
CA LEU A 123 -6.78 6.55 11.10
C LEU A 123 -6.91 5.42 12.11
N THR A 124 -7.54 4.30 11.72
CA THR A 124 -7.74 3.13 12.58
C THR A 124 -6.43 2.42 12.89
N LEU A 125 -5.52 2.30 11.91
CA LEU A 125 -4.18 1.75 12.12
C LEU A 125 -3.39 2.58 13.12
N TYR A 126 -3.38 3.91 12.99
CA TYR A 126 -2.70 4.79 13.94
C TYR A 126 -3.31 4.73 15.33
N TYR A 127 -4.64 4.66 15.45
CA TYR A 127 -5.29 4.49 16.76
C TYR A 127 -4.81 3.23 17.47
N TYR A 128 -4.88 2.07 16.81
CA TYR A 128 -4.45 0.81 17.42
C TYR A 128 -2.93 0.71 17.54
N GLY A 129 -2.16 1.28 16.62
CA GLY A 129 -0.72 1.38 16.70
C GLY A 129 -0.28 2.12 17.96
N GLN A 130 -0.85 3.30 18.21
CA GLN A 130 -0.52 4.14 19.35
C GLN A 130 -0.84 3.49 20.70
N ILE A 131 -2.04 2.93 20.87
CA ILE A 131 -2.41 2.29 22.16
C ILE A 131 -1.63 1.01 22.44
N ASN A 132 -1.05 0.36 21.42
CA ASN A 132 -0.23 -0.84 21.58
C ASN A 132 1.28 -0.56 21.55
N GLY A 133 1.71 0.64 21.19
CA GLY A 133 3.13 0.99 21.03
C GLY A 133 3.76 0.34 19.80
N LEU A 134 3.03 0.31 18.66
CA LEU A 134 3.41 -0.33 17.40
C LEU A 134 3.54 0.72 16.28
N LEU A 135 4.46 0.50 15.34
CA LEU A 135 4.58 1.32 14.12
C LEU A 135 3.58 0.87 13.07
N VAL A 136 2.95 1.85 12.42
CA VAL A 136 2.11 1.61 11.24
C VAL A 136 3.01 1.27 10.05
N THR A 137 2.87 0.04 9.57
CA THR A 137 3.73 -0.50 8.52
C THR A 137 3.01 -0.47 7.18
N GLY A 138 3.57 0.28 6.23
CA GLY A 138 3.07 0.43 4.88
C GLY A 138 3.25 -0.82 4.03
N THR A 139 2.34 -1.00 3.10
CA THR A 139 2.30 -2.14 2.18
C THR A 139 2.46 -1.72 0.71
N GLY A 140 2.75 -0.45 0.44
CA GLY A 140 2.99 0.06 -0.90
C GLY A 140 4.31 -0.46 -1.48
N ASN A 141 4.32 -0.78 -2.77
CA ASN A 141 5.49 -1.20 -3.51
C ASN A 141 6.04 -0.05 -4.37
N LYS A 142 7.23 -0.26 -4.95
CA LYS A 142 7.96 0.77 -5.69
C LYS A 142 7.17 1.37 -6.85
N ILE A 143 6.42 0.54 -7.59
CA ILE A 143 5.68 1.00 -8.76
C ILE A 143 4.48 1.84 -8.34
N GLU A 144 3.74 1.38 -7.33
CA GLU A 144 2.55 2.08 -6.83
C GLU A 144 2.93 3.41 -6.16
N ASP A 145 3.86 3.39 -5.22
CA ASP A 145 4.19 4.57 -4.40
C ASP A 145 5.05 5.59 -5.16
N PHE A 146 6.16 5.14 -5.76
CA PHE A 146 7.16 6.04 -6.36
C PHE A 146 7.10 6.09 -7.89
N GLY A 147 6.52 5.07 -8.53
CA GLY A 147 6.34 5.03 -9.98
C GLY A 147 5.16 5.89 -10.42
N VAL A 148 3.95 5.40 -10.23
CA VAL A 148 2.72 6.01 -10.76
C VAL A 148 1.92 6.79 -9.73
N GLY A 149 2.25 6.67 -8.43
CA GLY A 149 1.51 7.29 -7.34
C GLY A 149 0.10 6.73 -7.19
N PHE A 150 -0.05 5.42 -7.36
CA PHE A 150 -1.31 4.70 -7.21
C PHE A 150 -1.59 4.41 -5.73
N PHE A 151 -1.73 5.46 -4.95
CA PHE A 151 -2.07 5.42 -3.53
C PHE A 151 -2.83 6.68 -3.11
N THR A 152 -3.47 6.63 -1.96
CA THR A 152 -4.12 7.78 -1.33
C THR A 152 -3.16 8.46 -0.36
N LYS A 153 -2.81 9.73 -0.63
CA LYS A 153 -2.04 10.53 0.33
C LYS A 153 -2.78 10.61 1.67
N TYR A 154 -2.09 10.23 2.75
CA TYR A 154 -2.67 10.11 4.11
C TYR A 154 -3.81 9.08 4.22
N GLY A 155 -3.84 8.12 3.29
CA GLY A 155 -4.60 6.90 3.39
C GLY A 155 -3.63 5.73 3.52
N ASP A 156 -3.58 4.86 2.52
CA ASP A 156 -2.59 3.77 2.41
C ASP A 156 -1.13 4.27 2.31
N GLY A 157 -0.91 5.51 1.80
CA GLY A 157 0.39 6.18 1.88
C GLY A 157 0.68 6.90 3.20
N GLY A 158 -0.22 6.85 4.18
CA GLY A 158 -0.03 7.42 5.53
C GLY A 158 0.50 6.37 6.50
N VAL A 159 1.82 6.19 6.55
CA VAL A 159 2.49 5.12 7.31
C VAL A 159 3.75 5.63 7.98
N ASP A 160 4.27 4.89 8.97
CA ASP A 160 5.53 5.22 9.65
C ASP A 160 6.74 4.67 8.91
N ILE A 161 6.60 3.47 8.30
CA ILE A 161 7.67 2.76 7.58
C ILE A 161 7.12 2.01 6.37
N SER A 162 7.94 1.81 5.35
CA SER A 162 7.57 1.17 4.08
C SER A 162 8.61 0.09 3.68
N PRO A 163 8.51 -1.15 4.21
CA PRO A 163 9.55 -2.17 4.08
C PRO A 163 9.72 -2.73 2.66
N ILE A 164 8.71 -2.63 1.80
CA ILE A 164 8.76 -3.14 0.42
C ILE A 164 8.72 -2.04 -0.65
N ALA A 165 8.84 -0.77 -0.24
CA ALA A 165 8.72 0.38 -1.15
C ALA A 165 9.84 0.48 -2.19
N ASP A 166 10.96 -0.21 -2.01
CA ASP A 166 12.03 -0.33 -3.02
C ASP A 166 11.91 -1.57 -3.91
N LEU A 167 10.87 -2.37 -3.72
CA LEU A 167 10.61 -3.58 -4.51
C LEU A 167 9.53 -3.33 -5.56
N THR A 168 9.77 -3.80 -6.78
CA THR A 168 8.74 -3.84 -7.82
C THR A 168 7.70 -4.92 -7.52
N LYS A 169 6.53 -4.85 -8.16
CA LYS A 169 5.46 -5.85 -7.97
C LYS A 169 5.94 -7.27 -8.28
N THR A 170 6.70 -7.42 -9.37
CA THR A 170 7.30 -8.71 -9.76
C THR A 170 8.24 -9.25 -8.66
N GLN A 171 9.02 -8.37 -8.02
CA GLN A 171 9.90 -8.75 -6.92
C GLN A 171 9.12 -9.14 -5.66
N VAL A 172 7.99 -8.45 -5.37
CA VAL A 172 7.08 -8.83 -4.27
C VAL A 172 6.51 -10.23 -4.48
N TYR A 173 6.15 -10.62 -5.71
CA TYR A 173 5.72 -11.99 -6.01
C TYR A 173 6.82 -13.02 -5.73
N CYS A 174 8.09 -12.72 -6.05
CA CYS A 174 9.21 -13.60 -5.72
C CYS A 174 9.38 -13.78 -4.18
N LEU A 175 9.19 -12.69 -3.41
CA LEU A 175 9.21 -12.78 -1.95
C LEU A 175 8.02 -13.62 -1.43
N ALA A 176 6.83 -13.42 -1.98
CA ALA A 176 5.63 -14.15 -1.58
C ALA A 176 5.79 -15.67 -1.71
N GLU A 177 6.44 -16.13 -2.77
CA GLU A 177 6.75 -17.55 -2.98
C GLU A 177 7.72 -18.05 -1.90
N SER A 178 8.81 -17.33 -1.64
CA SER A 178 9.83 -17.72 -0.66
C SER A 178 9.40 -17.59 0.80
N LEU A 179 8.35 -16.81 1.08
CA LEU A 179 7.74 -16.63 2.39
C LEU A 179 6.59 -17.60 2.65
N ASP A 180 6.30 -18.52 1.70
CA ASP A 180 5.19 -19.46 1.74
C ASP A 180 3.83 -18.77 1.94
N ILE A 181 3.63 -17.62 1.26
CA ILE A 181 2.32 -16.97 1.26
C ILE A 181 1.31 -17.90 0.59
N ILE A 182 0.12 -18.03 1.20
CA ILE A 182 -0.93 -18.92 0.75
C ILE A 182 -1.26 -18.75 -0.74
N GLU A 183 -1.52 -19.86 -1.42
CA GLU A 183 -1.74 -19.87 -2.88
C GLU A 183 -2.92 -19.01 -3.30
N ALA A 184 -3.99 -18.94 -2.49
CA ALA A 184 -5.16 -18.12 -2.74
C ALA A 184 -4.82 -16.63 -2.91
N ILE A 185 -3.82 -16.09 -2.17
CA ILE A 185 -3.32 -14.73 -2.32
C ILE A 185 -2.39 -14.61 -3.52
N ARG A 186 -1.46 -15.56 -3.70
CA ARG A 186 -0.48 -15.51 -4.81
C ARG A 186 -1.14 -15.55 -6.19
N LYS A 187 -2.31 -16.18 -6.32
CA LYS A 187 -3.08 -16.27 -7.57
C LYS A 187 -4.15 -15.19 -7.73
N ALA A 188 -4.43 -14.40 -6.70
CA ALA A 188 -5.43 -13.36 -6.76
C ALA A 188 -4.97 -12.22 -7.69
N VAL A 189 -5.90 -11.73 -8.50
CA VAL A 189 -5.66 -10.53 -9.33
C VAL A 189 -5.56 -9.32 -8.41
N PRO A 190 -4.54 -8.44 -8.57
CA PRO A 190 -4.41 -7.24 -7.77
C PRO A 190 -5.59 -6.28 -7.92
N THR A 191 -6.15 -5.87 -6.80
CA THR A 191 -7.23 -4.87 -6.70
C THR A 191 -7.05 -4.03 -5.44
N ASP A 192 -7.33 -2.73 -5.51
CA ASP A 192 -7.26 -1.84 -4.36
C ASP A 192 -8.43 -2.02 -3.36
N GLY A 193 -9.52 -2.68 -3.80
CA GLY A 193 -10.69 -2.94 -2.96
C GLY A 193 -11.39 -1.67 -2.46
N LEU A 194 -11.24 -0.54 -3.14
CA LEU A 194 -11.79 0.76 -2.75
C LEU A 194 -13.08 1.12 -3.50
N TRP A 195 -13.45 0.35 -4.53
CA TRP A 195 -14.60 0.61 -5.39
C TRP A 195 -15.75 -0.37 -5.09
N ASP A 196 -16.97 0.06 -5.32
CA ASP A 196 -18.15 -0.82 -5.25
C ASP A 196 -18.28 -1.73 -6.50
N THR A 197 -17.43 -1.53 -7.52
CA THR A 197 -17.34 -2.33 -8.75
C THR A 197 -15.99 -3.03 -8.83
N GLU A 198 -15.96 -4.19 -9.50
CA GLU A 198 -14.70 -4.90 -9.76
C GLU A 198 -13.85 -4.10 -10.76
N ARG A 199 -12.71 -3.61 -10.29
CA ARG A 199 -11.68 -2.97 -11.11
C ARG A 199 -10.33 -3.48 -10.66
N THR A 200 -9.54 -3.98 -11.60
CA THR A 200 -8.16 -4.35 -11.31
C THR A 200 -7.26 -3.11 -11.28
N ASP A 201 -6.15 -3.20 -10.57
CA ASP A 201 -5.19 -2.10 -10.49
C ASP A 201 -4.64 -1.78 -11.91
N GLU A 202 -4.32 -2.80 -12.71
CA GLU A 202 -3.85 -2.64 -14.09
C GLU A 202 -4.88 -1.95 -15.01
N GLN A 203 -6.17 -2.25 -14.84
CA GLN A 203 -7.23 -1.56 -15.57
C GLN A 203 -7.32 -0.07 -15.18
N GLN A 204 -7.12 0.24 -13.91
CA GLN A 204 -7.14 1.62 -13.41
C GLN A 204 -5.90 2.40 -13.86
N MET A 205 -4.73 1.79 -13.87
CA MET A 205 -3.48 2.41 -14.32
C MET A 205 -3.38 2.50 -15.86
N GLY A 206 -4.00 1.56 -16.58
CA GLY A 206 -3.98 1.48 -18.05
C GLY A 206 -2.75 0.74 -18.62
N ALA A 207 -1.96 0.10 -17.75
CA ALA A 207 -0.83 -0.73 -18.12
C ALA A 207 -0.60 -1.81 -17.06
N SER A 208 0.03 -2.93 -17.45
CA SER A 208 0.41 -3.99 -16.53
C SER A 208 1.60 -3.61 -15.66
N TYR A 209 1.77 -4.29 -14.51
CA TYR A 209 2.93 -4.05 -13.64
C TYR A 209 4.26 -4.23 -14.36
N PRO A 210 4.52 -5.31 -15.13
CA PRO A 210 5.77 -5.44 -15.87
C PRO A 210 6.02 -4.33 -16.90
N GLU A 211 4.96 -3.81 -17.54
CA GLU A 211 5.06 -2.68 -18.45
C GLU A 211 5.45 -1.39 -17.71
N LEU A 212 4.86 -1.15 -16.52
CA LEU A 212 5.18 0.03 -15.70
C LEU A 212 6.59 -0.08 -15.08
N GLU A 213 7.03 -1.29 -14.70
CA GLU A 213 8.39 -1.58 -14.25
C GLU A 213 9.40 -1.22 -15.35
N TRP A 214 9.17 -1.68 -16.58
CA TRP A 214 9.96 -1.30 -17.73
C TRP A 214 9.99 0.23 -17.92
N ALA A 215 8.84 0.90 -17.87
CA ALA A 215 8.75 2.34 -18.09
C ALA A 215 9.47 3.15 -16.98
N MET A 216 9.50 2.64 -15.75
CA MET A 216 10.20 3.26 -14.63
C MET A 216 11.72 3.26 -14.82
N ASP A 217 12.26 2.22 -15.44
CA ASP A 217 13.70 2.08 -15.72
C ASP A 217 14.18 2.90 -16.93
N ILE A 218 13.26 3.49 -17.71
CA ILE A 218 13.62 4.33 -18.86
C ILE A 218 14.22 5.65 -18.40
N PRO A 219 15.44 6.00 -18.86
CA PRO A 219 16.10 7.26 -18.50
C PRO A 219 15.23 8.50 -18.77
N ALA A 220 15.42 9.54 -17.94
CA ALA A 220 14.59 10.75 -17.98
C ALA A 220 14.71 11.56 -19.28
N ASP A 221 15.84 11.45 -19.98
CA ASP A 221 16.12 12.09 -21.27
C ASP A 221 15.38 11.44 -22.45
N LYS A 222 14.97 10.18 -22.32
CA LYS A 222 14.15 9.50 -23.33
C LYS A 222 12.71 10.00 -23.29
N GLN A 223 12.08 10.10 -24.46
CA GLN A 223 10.69 10.53 -24.57
C GLN A 223 9.81 9.40 -25.16
N PRO A 224 8.47 9.42 -24.98
CA PRO A 224 7.60 8.44 -25.61
C PRO A 224 7.79 8.33 -27.13
N GLU A 225 8.14 9.44 -27.78
CA GLU A 225 8.42 9.52 -29.22
C GLU A 225 9.64 8.74 -29.68
N ASP A 226 10.55 8.38 -28.77
CA ASP A 226 11.72 7.53 -29.05
C ASP A 226 11.34 6.04 -29.17
N PHE A 227 10.09 5.68 -28.90
CA PHE A 227 9.56 4.32 -28.88
C PHE A 227 8.38 4.17 -29.84
N GLU A 228 8.05 2.93 -30.20
CA GLU A 228 6.92 2.61 -31.08
C GLU A 228 5.89 1.71 -30.38
N GLY A 229 4.66 1.69 -30.93
CA GLY A 229 3.59 0.79 -30.50
C GLY A 229 3.29 0.88 -28.98
N ARG A 230 3.17 -0.28 -28.35
CA ARG A 230 2.79 -0.36 -26.95
C ARG A 230 3.81 0.28 -25.99
N GLN A 231 5.11 0.22 -26.28
CA GLN A 231 6.13 0.86 -25.45
C GLN A 231 5.96 2.38 -25.39
N ARG A 232 5.64 3.02 -26.52
CA ARG A 232 5.32 4.45 -26.57
C ARG A 232 4.13 4.80 -25.70
N GLU A 233 3.06 4.01 -25.82
CA GLU A 233 1.84 4.23 -25.03
C GLU A 233 2.12 4.08 -23.53
N VAL A 234 2.78 3.02 -23.13
CA VAL A 234 3.09 2.71 -21.71
C VAL A 234 3.97 3.79 -21.10
N LEU A 235 5.03 4.23 -21.81
CA LEU A 235 5.88 5.30 -21.30
C LEU A 235 5.12 6.62 -21.15
N ALA A 236 4.20 6.93 -22.09
CA ALA A 236 3.32 8.10 -21.99
C ALA A 236 2.37 7.99 -20.79
N ILE A 237 1.76 6.83 -20.54
CA ILE A 237 0.91 6.56 -19.38
C ILE A 237 1.72 6.77 -18.10
N TYR A 238 2.87 6.10 -17.96
CA TYR A 238 3.74 6.19 -16.78
C TYR A 238 4.13 7.65 -16.49
N ARG A 239 4.64 8.38 -17.49
CA ARG A 239 5.06 9.79 -17.33
C ARG A 239 3.91 10.70 -16.90
N ARG A 240 2.72 10.49 -17.47
CA ARG A 240 1.52 11.25 -17.10
C ARG A 240 1.12 10.99 -15.64
N LEU A 241 1.06 9.72 -15.23
CA LEU A 241 0.69 9.34 -13.87
C LEU A 241 1.73 9.82 -12.84
N ASN A 242 3.01 9.58 -13.11
CA ASN A 242 4.11 10.02 -12.24
C ASN A 242 4.08 11.54 -12.04
N ARG A 243 3.95 12.33 -13.13
CA ARG A 243 3.87 13.80 -13.05
C ARG A 243 2.68 14.27 -12.22
N ALA A 244 1.51 13.68 -12.43
CA ALA A 244 0.30 14.03 -11.69
C ALA A 244 0.41 13.68 -10.19
N ALA A 245 1.18 12.65 -9.84
CA ALA A 245 1.32 12.16 -8.48
C ALA A 245 2.46 12.82 -7.68
N GLN A 246 3.29 13.71 -8.25
CA GLN A 246 4.45 14.28 -7.57
C GLN A 246 4.11 14.91 -6.21
N HIS A 247 2.98 15.60 -6.08
CA HIS A 247 2.52 16.18 -4.81
C HIS A 247 2.20 15.14 -3.73
N LYS A 248 2.02 13.86 -4.11
CA LYS A 248 1.83 12.74 -3.17
C LYS A 248 3.16 12.09 -2.80
N ILE A 249 4.04 11.90 -3.78
CA ILE A 249 5.32 11.20 -3.71
C ILE A 249 6.37 12.02 -2.96
N GLN A 250 6.44 13.31 -3.27
CA GLN A 250 7.45 14.20 -2.68
C GLN A 250 7.10 14.60 -1.24
N PRO A 251 8.11 14.91 -0.40
CA PRO A 251 7.87 15.53 0.89
C PRO A 251 6.98 16.76 0.77
N ILE A 252 6.28 17.13 1.85
CA ILE A 252 5.41 18.30 1.86
C ILE A 252 6.23 19.53 1.49
N PRO A 253 5.85 20.29 0.43
CA PRO A 253 6.57 21.48 0.05
C PRO A 253 6.51 22.55 1.15
N VAL A 254 7.66 23.14 1.48
CA VAL A 254 7.77 24.22 2.45
C VAL A 254 8.11 25.52 1.71
N CYS A 255 7.35 26.57 1.95
CA CYS A 255 7.68 27.90 1.46
C CYS A 255 8.88 28.45 2.25
N ASN A 256 10.04 28.49 1.61
CA ASN A 256 11.24 29.06 2.20
C ASN A 256 11.18 30.59 2.14
N VAL A 257 11.11 31.25 3.30
CA VAL A 257 11.16 32.72 3.40
C VAL A 257 12.62 33.15 3.41
N PRO A 258 13.02 34.11 2.58
CA PRO A 258 14.37 34.70 2.58
C PRO A 258 14.76 35.17 3.99
N LYS A 259 15.98 34.81 4.43
CA LYS A 259 16.42 35.15 5.82
C LYS A 259 16.46 36.65 6.06
N GLU A 260 16.78 37.43 5.06
CA GLU A 260 16.79 38.88 5.11
C GLU A 260 15.42 39.52 5.37
N TRP A 261 14.34 38.78 5.21
CA TRP A 261 12.98 39.30 5.49
C TRP A 261 12.48 38.88 6.88
N LEU A 262 13.27 38.07 7.59
CA LEU A 262 12.94 37.57 8.93
C LEU A 262 13.70 38.31 10.05
N ALA A 263 14.58 39.28 9.70
CA ALA A 263 15.37 40.08 10.62
C ALA A 263 14.63 41.33 11.06
#